data_66d0f303817fbd541d79ee6870e0079d
#
_entry.id   66d0f303817fbd541d79ee6870e0079d
#
_cell.length_a   1.000
_cell.length_b   1.000
_cell.length_c   1.000
_cell.angle_alpha   90.00
_cell.angle_beta   90.00
_cell.angle_gamma   90.00
#
_symmetry.space_group_name_H-M   'P 1'
#
loop_
_entity.id
_entity.type
_entity.pdbx_description
1 polymer ?
#
loop_
_entity_poly.entity_id
_entity_poly.type
_entity_poly.pdbx_seq_one_letter_code
_entity_poly.pdbx_strand_id
1 'polypeptide(L)' 'TGACDLCKGIVYIVRDELKVSNDSINEVEAIMRQVCNHTHPEVKRRECNTIIDDINEIKNLIIGGLEPRQICYKIGFC' A
#
# COMPACT_ATOMS: atom_id res chain seq x y z
N THR A 1 -2.15 9.07 -12.99
CA THR A 1 -1.81 7.82 -13.67
C THR A 1 -2.41 6.61 -12.93
N GLY A 2 -2.49 5.47 -13.62
CA GLY A 2 -3.03 4.25 -13.02
C GLY A 2 -2.22 3.77 -11.82
N ALA A 3 -0.90 3.90 -11.86
CA ALA A 3 -0.04 3.49 -10.76
C ALA A 3 -0.24 4.37 -9.52
N CYS A 4 -0.46 5.65 -9.70
CA CYS A 4 -0.73 6.57 -8.60
C CYS A 4 -2.06 6.23 -7.91
N ASP A 5 -3.11 6.00 -8.72
CA ASP A 5 -4.42 5.64 -8.18
C ASP A 5 -4.37 4.30 -7.44
N LEU A 6 -3.69 3.32 -8.01
CA LEU A 6 -3.50 2.02 -7.37
C LEU A 6 -2.76 2.17 -6.04
N CYS A 7 -1.69 2.95 -6.02
CA CYS A 7 -0.92 3.18 -4.80
C CYS A 7 -1.78 3.83 -3.71
N LYS A 8 -2.54 4.86 -4.06
CA LYS A 8 -3.42 5.52 -3.08
C LYS A 8 -4.43 4.54 -2.49
N GLY A 9 -5.03 3.70 -3.32
CA GLY A 9 -5.98 2.69 -2.85
C GLY A 9 -5.32 1.70 -1.89
N ILE A 10 -4.13 1.24 -2.21
CA ILE A 10 -3.36 0.32 -1.37
C ILE A 10 -3.04 0.98 -0.03
N VAL A 11 -2.57 2.22 -0.04
CA VAL A 11 -2.20 2.94 1.19
C VAL A 11 -3.43 3.14 2.09
N TYR A 12 -4.61 3.41 1.51
CA TYR A 12 -5.84 3.49 2.29
C TYR A 12 -6.14 2.17 3.01
N ILE A 13 -6.00 1.05 2.32
CA ILE A 13 -6.26 -0.28 2.92
C ILE A 13 -5.24 -0.54 4.03
N VAL A 14 -3.96 -0.29 3.78
CA VAL A 14 -2.90 -0.48 4.78
C VAL A 14 -3.18 0.36 6.02
N ARG A 15 -3.57 1.63 5.84
CA ARG A 15 -3.90 2.52 6.95
C ARG A 15 -5.06 1.98 7.78
N ASP A 16 -6.12 1.51 7.12
CA ASP A 16 -7.28 0.97 7.82
C ASP A 16 -6.92 -0.29 8.61
N GLU A 17 -6.14 -1.19 8.01
CA GLU A 17 -5.72 -2.41 8.70
C GLU A 17 -4.85 -2.11 9.93
N LEU A 18 -3.98 -1.13 9.83
CA LEU A 18 -3.12 -0.74 10.95
C LEU A 18 -3.88 -0.04 12.07
N LYS A 19 -4.81 0.86 11.71
CA LYS A 19 -5.49 1.73 12.69
C LYS A 19 -6.81 1.16 13.19
N VAL A 20 -7.62 0.62 12.29
CA VAL A 20 -8.96 0.15 12.62
C VAL A 20 -8.92 -1.29 13.12
N SER A 21 -8.25 -2.16 12.38
CA SER A 21 -8.15 -3.58 12.73
C SER A 21 -7.03 -3.88 13.72
N ASN A 22 -6.12 -2.91 13.92
CA ASN A 22 -4.98 -3.03 14.84
C ASN A 22 -4.07 -4.22 14.51
N ASP A 23 -3.94 -4.55 13.22
CA ASP A 23 -3.08 -5.63 12.78
C ASP A 23 -1.61 -5.22 12.82
N SER A 24 -0.72 -6.20 13.01
CA SER A 24 0.71 -5.95 12.90
C SER A 24 1.09 -5.71 11.43
N ILE A 25 2.25 -5.08 11.20
CA ILE A 25 2.71 -4.82 9.84
C ILE A 25 2.93 -6.13 9.06
N ASN A 26 3.36 -7.19 9.73
CA ASN A 26 3.55 -8.49 9.08
C ASN A 26 2.22 -9.08 8.63
N GLU A 27 1.18 -8.94 9.45
CA GLU A 27 -0.17 -9.38 9.08
C GLU A 27 -0.71 -8.58 7.92
N VAL A 28 -0.52 -7.26 7.94
CA VAL A 28 -0.95 -6.37 6.86
C VAL A 28 -0.25 -6.73 5.56
N GLU A 29 1.06 -6.98 5.62
CA GLU A 29 1.80 -7.40 4.43
C GLU A 29 1.23 -8.68 3.85
N ALA A 30 0.96 -9.68 4.68
CA ALA A 30 0.40 -10.96 4.22
C ALA A 30 -0.96 -10.76 3.55
N ILE A 31 -1.83 -9.94 4.15
CA ILE A 31 -3.15 -9.61 3.58
C ILE A 31 -2.98 -8.93 2.22
N MET A 32 -2.09 -7.95 2.15
CA MET A 32 -1.89 -7.17 0.92
C MET A 32 -1.27 -8.01 -0.20
N ARG A 33 -0.38 -8.96 0.13
CA ARG A 33 0.15 -9.88 -0.88
C ARG A 33 -0.95 -10.72 -1.50
N GLN A 34 -1.94 -11.16 -0.71
CA GLN A 34 -3.09 -11.88 -1.26
C GLN A 34 -3.92 -10.98 -2.18
N VAL A 35 -4.16 -9.73 -1.76
CA VAL A 35 -4.87 -8.77 -2.61
C VAL A 35 -4.12 -8.57 -3.92
N CYS A 36 -2.81 -8.38 -3.87
CA CYS A 36 -1.99 -8.21 -5.06
C CYS A 36 -2.05 -9.44 -5.98
N ASN A 37 -1.99 -10.64 -5.41
CA ASN A 37 -1.99 -11.86 -6.20
C ASN A 37 -3.31 -12.10 -6.94
N HIS A 38 -4.40 -11.48 -6.48
CA HIS A 38 -5.71 -11.55 -7.14
C HIS A 38 -6.01 -10.31 -8.01
N THR A 39 -5.04 -9.43 -8.16
CA THR A 39 -5.20 -8.21 -8.94
C THR A 39 -4.94 -8.50 -10.42
N HIS A 40 -5.80 -7.98 -11.29
CA HIS A 40 -5.71 -8.12 -12.74
C HIS A 40 -5.75 -6.73 -13.40
N PRO A 41 -5.12 -6.55 -14.55
CA PRO A 41 -4.26 -7.51 -15.27
C PRO A 41 -2.88 -7.68 -14.61
N GLU A 42 -2.04 -8.52 -15.20
CA GLU A 42 -0.72 -8.85 -14.63
C GLU A 42 0.13 -7.61 -14.34
N VAL A 43 0.08 -6.59 -15.18
CA VAL A 43 0.86 -5.37 -14.96
C VAL A 43 0.43 -4.68 -13.66
N LYS A 44 -0.87 -4.69 -13.35
CA LYS A 44 -1.38 -4.13 -12.09
C LYS A 44 -0.98 -4.98 -10.90
N ARG A 45 -0.95 -6.30 -11.06
CA ARG A 45 -0.50 -7.21 -10.01
C ARG A 45 0.97 -6.94 -9.65
N ARG A 46 1.83 -6.75 -10.65
CA ARG A 46 3.24 -6.43 -10.42
C ARG A 46 3.42 -5.07 -9.75
N GLU A 47 2.66 -4.07 -10.20
CA GLU A 47 2.68 -2.75 -9.56
C GLU A 47 2.25 -2.84 -8.10
N CYS A 48 1.19 -3.60 -7.82
CA CYS A 48 0.69 -3.82 -6.46
C CYS A 48 1.79 -4.41 -5.58
N ASN A 49 2.44 -5.47 -6.03
CA ASN A 49 3.51 -6.11 -5.26
C ASN A 49 4.72 -5.19 -5.06
N THR A 50 5.05 -4.38 -6.07
CA THR A 50 6.14 -3.40 -5.97
C THR A 50 5.83 -2.34 -4.90
N ILE A 51 4.59 -1.90 -4.83
CA ILE A 51 4.16 -0.95 -3.79
C ILE A 51 4.28 -1.60 -2.41
N ILE A 52 3.86 -2.86 -2.27
CA ILE A 52 3.93 -3.56 -0.99
C ILE A 52 5.36 -3.87 -0.58
N ASP A 53 6.32 -3.92 -1.52
CA ASP A 53 7.73 -4.02 -1.17
C ASP A 53 8.19 -2.86 -0.27
N ASP A 54 7.51 -1.69 -0.36
CA ASP A 54 7.81 -0.51 0.45
C ASP A 54 6.91 -0.41 1.70
N ILE A 55 6.32 -1.52 2.14
CA ILE A 55 5.29 -1.46 3.18
C ILE A 55 5.78 -0.90 4.52
N ASN A 56 7.05 -1.14 4.87
CA ASN A 56 7.60 -0.60 6.11
C ASN A 56 7.73 0.92 6.04
N GLU A 57 8.16 1.45 4.90
CA GLU A 57 8.22 2.89 4.68
C GLU A 57 6.82 3.49 4.68
N ILE A 58 5.87 2.82 4.02
CA ILE A 58 4.46 3.24 4.00
C ILE A 58 3.94 3.36 5.44
N LYS A 59 4.18 2.35 6.27
CA LYS A 59 3.78 2.36 7.67
C LYS A 59 4.35 3.57 8.41
N ASN A 60 5.65 3.83 8.25
CA ASN A 60 6.30 4.93 8.92
C ASN A 60 5.73 6.28 8.49
N LEU A 61 5.40 6.44 7.21
CA LEU A 61 4.81 7.66 6.69
C LEU A 61 3.36 7.83 7.18
N ILE A 62 2.61 6.74 7.31
CA ILE A 62 1.26 6.77 7.91
C ILE A 62 1.35 7.23 9.35
N ILE A 63 2.27 6.68 10.13
CA ILE A 63 2.48 7.07 11.53
C ILE A 63 2.88 8.54 11.60
N GLY A 64 3.65 9.02 10.64
CA GLY A 64 4.04 10.42 10.54
C GLY A 64 2.92 11.37 10.15
N GLY A 65 1.73 10.87 9.85
CA GLY A 65 0.55 11.69 9.56
C GLY A 65 0.38 12.08 8.10
N LEU A 66 1.16 11.51 7.18
CA LEU A 66 1.02 11.83 5.76
C LEU A 66 -0.24 11.21 5.18
N GLU A 67 -0.84 11.94 4.23
CA GLU A 67 -1.97 11.43 3.46
C GLU A 67 -1.51 10.45 2.38
N PRO A 68 -2.39 9.55 1.90
CA PRO A 68 -2.02 8.55 0.90
C PRO A 68 -1.32 9.12 -0.33
N ARG A 69 -1.80 10.25 -0.86
CA ARG A 69 -1.19 10.88 -2.03
C ARG A 69 0.25 11.31 -1.76
N GLN A 70 0.48 11.87 -0.57
CA GLN A 70 1.82 12.30 -0.15
C GLN A 70 2.75 11.10 -0.01
N ILE A 71 2.24 10.02 0.55
CA ILE A 71 2.99 8.78 0.73
C ILE A 71 3.39 8.22 -0.64
N CYS A 72 2.43 8.11 -1.56
CA CYS A 72 2.69 7.58 -2.89
C CYS A 72 3.65 8.46 -3.68
N TYR A 73 3.61 9.77 -3.48
CA TYR A 73 4.59 10.68 -4.07
C TYR A 73 6.00 10.36 -3.54
N LYS A 74 6.13 10.18 -2.22
CA LYS A 74 7.45 9.95 -1.60
C LYS A 74 8.07 8.62 -2.03
N ILE A 75 7.26 7.59 -2.22
CA ILE A 75 7.78 6.27 -2.65
C ILE A 75 7.85 6.13 -4.18
N GLY A 76 7.48 7.17 -4.92
CA GLY A 76 7.72 7.23 -6.36
C GLY A 76 6.61 6.71 -7.26
N PHE A 77 5.37 6.57 -6.75
CA PHE A 77 4.24 6.10 -7.55
C PHE A 77 3.25 7.21 -7.93
N CYS A 78 3.48 8.39 -7.45
CA CYS A 78 2.70 9.57 -7.86
C CYS A 78 3.56 10.70 -8.40
#